data_1265b94e56f20d7879079b62725d706f
#
_entry.id   1265b94e56f20d7879079b62725d706f
#
_cell.length_a   1.000
_cell.length_b   1.000
_cell.length_c   1.000
_cell.angle_alpha   90.00
_cell.angle_beta   90.00
_cell.angle_gamma   90.00
#
_symmetry.space_group_name_H-M   'P 1'
#
loop_
_entity.id
_entity.type
_entity.pdbx_description
1 polymer ?
#
loop_
_entity_poly.entity_id
_entity_poly.type
_entity_poly.pdbx_seq_one_letter_code
_entity_poly.pdbx_strand_id
1 'polypeptide(L)'
;NVNLSLEATGSGITKIEFFDGASLIGQDNTAPYEIVAEDLTLGVHGLYAKIYINEEFNVSNIVTVQVGEQVPYTGTSFAIPGTIEAGFYDKFEGGVGQNISYLDMSQINEGDFRTSEYVDAASVTNEGATVGWNSTGEWLEYSINVETAGQYDLSSRYASGNSNGGGPFHFEVDGTIVSPSIEMQPTGDWDSWSTKNVTNIELREGEQILRLFIDEGEFNIGEMTFSFATDLSYSPPIANAGDNVTVIIPETTATLNGTLSNDPEGESITYNWEQVYGPSIISFSDNLTASPEISNLVDGVYKCKLTVSDGSYTDTDEVMVIVSQTGNSAPSISITTP
;
A
#
# COMPACT_ATOMS: atom_id res chain seq x y z
N ASN A 1 -6.11 -10.91 19.10
CA ASN A 1 -5.67 -12.26 18.70
C ASN A 1 -6.25 -12.55 17.32
N VAL A 2 -5.40 -12.87 16.37
CA VAL A 2 -5.80 -13.27 15.01
C VAL A 2 -5.71 -14.78 14.91
N ASN A 3 -6.81 -15.42 14.57
CA ASN A 3 -6.85 -16.85 14.30
C ASN A 3 -6.74 -17.06 12.79
N LEU A 4 -5.70 -17.74 12.33
CA LEU A 4 -5.51 -18.10 10.95
C LEU A 4 -5.76 -19.60 10.78
N SER A 5 -6.59 -19.96 9.80
CA SER A 5 -6.73 -21.34 9.33
C SER A 5 -5.85 -21.53 8.10
N LEU A 6 -5.01 -22.56 8.13
CA LEU A 6 -4.11 -22.92 7.04
C LEU A 6 -4.51 -24.32 6.56
N GLU A 7 -4.88 -24.45 5.30
CA GLU A 7 -5.26 -25.71 4.69
C GLU A 7 -4.26 -26.14 3.61
N ALA A 8 -4.00 -27.44 3.51
CA ALA A 8 -3.28 -28.03 2.39
C ALA A 8 -3.95 -29.31 1.92
N THR A 9 -4.01 -29.49 0.59
CA THR A 9 -4.62 -30.65 -0.04
C THR A 9 -3.63 -31.35 -0.96
N GLY A 10 -3.72 -32.67 -1.05
CA GLY A 10 -2.87 -33.49 -1.94
C GLY A 10 -2.94 -34.97 -1.60
N SER A 11 -2.37 -35.81 -2.46
CA SER A 11 -2.27 -37.27 -2.24
C SER A 11 -0.87 -37.67 -1.80
N GLY A 12 -0.77 -38.64 -0.88
CA GLY A 12 0.50 -39.16 -0.37
C GLY A 12 1.18 -38.27 0.69
N ILE A 13 0.51 -37.24 1.16
CA ILE A 13 1.01 -36.38 2.25
C ILE A 13 1.00 -37.23 3.55
N THR A 14 2.12 -37.22 4.25
CA THR A 14 2.28 -37.92 5.51
C THR A 14 2.24 -36.99 6.72
N LYS A 15 2.62 -35.74 6.52
CA LYS A 15 2.65 -34.70 7.56
C LYS A 15 2.74 -33.33 6.92
N ILE A 16 2.16 -32.32 7.56
CA ILE A 16 2.41 -30.91 7.26
C ILE A 16 2.85 -30.21 8.55
N GLU A 17 3.93 -29.45 8.46
CA GLU A 17 4.41 -28.56 9.49
C GLU A 17 4.20 -27.11 9.05
N PHE A 18 3.62 -26.29 9.92
CA PHE A 18 3.34 -24.87 9.64
C PHE A 18 4.31 -23.99 10.45
N PHE A 19 4.79 -22.96 9.81
CA PHE A 19 5.84 -22.08 10.35
C PHE A 19 5.43 -20.61 10.27
N ASP A 20 5.90 -19.85 11.26
CA ASP A 20 6.00 -18.41 11.23
C ASP A 20 7.49 -18.04 11.25
N GLY A 21 8.02 -17.56 10.13
CA GLY A 21 9.45 -17.39 9.96
C GLY A 21 10.23 -18.69 10.28
N ALA A 22 11.08 -18.67 11.30
CA ALA A 22 11.83 -19.85 11.74
C ALA A 22 11.09 -20.70 12.78
N SER A 23 9.98 -20.23 13.32
CA SER A 23 9.25 -20.86 14.42
C SER A 23 8.21 -21.84 13.90
N LEU A 24 8.24 -23.07 14.39
CA LEU A 24 7.17 -24.04 14.16
C LEU A 24 5.94 -23.63 14.98
N ILE A 25 4.81 -23.36 14.32
CA ILE A 25 3.55 -22.99 14.97
C ILE A 25 2.59 -24.15 15.11
N GLY A 26 2.77 -25.22 14.34
CA GLY A 26 1.98 -26.44 14.50
C GLY A 26 2.26 -27.47 13.43
N GLN A 27 1.68 -28.65 13.59
CA GLN A 27 1.71 -29.71 12.60
C GLN A 27 0.37 -30.44 12.52
N ASP A 28 0.04 -30.96 11.36
CA ASP A 28 -1.09 -31.87 11.15
C ASP A 28 -0.66 -33.08 10.32
N ASN A 29 -1.11 -34.26 10.71
CA ASN A 29 -0.79 -35.53 10.09
C ASN A 29 -2.02 -36.19 9.43
N THR A 30 -3.17 -35.50 9.46
CA THR A 30 -4.46 -36.04 8.99
C THR A 30 -5.18 -35.07 8.09
N ALA A 31 -5.67 -35.55 6.96
CA ALA A 31 -6.47 -34.71 6.05
C ALA A 31 -7.91 -34.48 6.61
N PRO A 32 -8.49 -33.28 6.45
CA PRO A 32 -7.87 -32.09 5.87
C PRO A 32 -6.76 -31.55 6.77
N TYR A 33 -5.61 -31.19 6.17
CA TYR A 33 -4.45 -30.71 6.93
C TYR A 33 -4.66 -29.23 7.25
N GLU A 34 -4.98 -28.94 8.50
CA GLU A 34 -5.28 -27.59 8.93
C GLU A 34 -4.77 -27.34 10.34
N ILE A 35 -4.38 -26.10 10.61
CA ILE A 35 -4.14 -25.59 11.97
C ILE A 35 -4.79 -24.23 12.15
N VAL A 36 -5.02 -23.87 13.40
CA VAL A 36 -5.31 -22.49 13.77
C VAL A 36 -4.04 -21.91 14.40
N ALA A 37 -3.51 -20.85 13.80
CA ALA A 37 -2.45 -20.09 14.41
C ALA A 37 -3.08 -19.12 15.43
N GLU A 38 -3.09 -19.53 16.67
CA GLU A 38 -3.62 -18.73 17.77
C GLU A 38 -2.55 -17.75 18.28
N ASP A 39 -3.00 -16.58 18.76
CA ASP A 39 -2.18 -15.63 19.51
C ASP A 39 -0.94 -15.10 18.75
N LEU A 40 -1.05 -14.89 17.42
CA LEU A 40 -0.01 -14.14 16.70
C LEU A 40 0.16 -12.77 17.36
N THR A 41 1.39 -12.41 17.63
CA THR A 41 1.74 -11.12 18.22
C THR A 41 1.49 -9.99 17.24
N LEU A 42 1.46 -8.74 17.69
CA LEU A 42 1.52 -7.60 16.78
C LEU A 42 2.81 -7.65 15.97
N GLY A 43 2.73 -7.44 14.68
CA GLY A 43 3.89 -7.47 13.77
C GLY A 43 3.57 -8.04 12.39
N VAL A 44 4.61 -8.24 11.61
CA VAL A 44 4.55 -8.88 10.30
C VAL A 44 5.03 -10.32 10.40
N HIS A 45 4.20 -11.25 9.99
CA HIS A 45 4.42 -12.68 10.07
C HIS A 45 4.56 -13.29 8.68
N GLY A 46 5.57 -14.12 8.47
CA GLY A 46 5.78 -14.86 7.22
C GLY A 46 5.38 -16.32 7.38
N LEU A 47 4.12 -16.64 7.07
CA LEU A 47 3.57 -17.97 7.28
C LEU A 47 3.82 -18.88 6.06
N TYR A 48 4.30 -20.08 6.30
CA TYR A 48 4.47 -21.10 5.26
C TYR A 48 4.35 -22.52 5.84
N ALA A 49 4.22 -23.49 4.94
CA ALA A 49 4.12 -24.90 5.29
C ALA A 49 5.25 -25.73 4.67
N LYS A 50 5.73 -26.73 5.42
CA LYS A 50 6.53 -27.84 4.90
C LYS A 50 5.63 -29.05 4.76
N ILE A 51 5.48 -29.53 3.53
CA ILE A 51 4.60 -30.63 3.16
C ILE A 51 5.47 -31.87 2.95
N TYR A 52 5.31 -32.87 3.81
CA TYR A 52 6.09 -34.11 3.77
C TYR A 52 5.36 -35.18 2.98
N ILE A 53 6.08 -35.78 2.04
CA ILE A 53 5.69 -37.01 1.34
C ILE A 53 6.78 -38.04 1.63
N ASN A 54 6.47 -38.98 2.53
CA ASN A 54 7.45 -39.85 3.17
C ASN A 54 8.49 -39.06 3.99
N GLU A 55 9.79 -39.16 3.66
CA GLU A 55 10.87 -38.44 4.35
C GLU A 55 11.34 -37.16 3.65
N GLU A 56 10.83 -36.90 2.43
CA GLU A 56 11.11 -35.69 1.66
C GLU A 56 10.05 -34.64 1.91
N PHE A 57 10.42 -33.36 1.78
CA PHE A 57 9.45 -32.27 1.93
C PHE A 57 9.56 -31.24 0.82
N ASN A 58 8.43 -30.59 0.53
CA ASN A 58 8.32 -29.38 -0.26
C ASN A 58 7.88 -28.23 0.64
N VAL A 59 8.24 -27.00 0.25
CA VAL A 59 7.86 -25.78 0.97
C VAL A 59 6.81 -25.02 0.15
N SER A 60 5.75 -24.58 0.82
CA SER A 60 4.74 -23.72 0.21
C SER A 60 5.30 -22.31 -0.08
N ASN A 61 4.53 -21.50 -0.79
CA ASN A 61 4.77 -20.06 -0.81
C ASN A 61 4.66 -19.48 0.61
N ILE A 62 5.37 -18.38 0.85
CA ILE A 62 5.22 -17.60 2.08
C ILE A 62 3.99 -16.69 1.91
N VAL A 63 3.11 -16.72 2.90
CA VAL A 63 2.00 -15.77 3.02
C VAL A 63 2.36 -14.76 4.11
N THR A 64 2.48 -13.50 3.72
CA THR A 64 2.73 -12.43 4.68
C THR A 64 1.41 -12.01 5.33
N VAL A 65 1.38 -12.03 6.66
CA VAL A 65 0.24 -11.61 7.46
C VAL A 65 0.69 -10.48 8.38
N GLN A 66 0.00 -9.36 8.32
CA GLN A 66 0.22 -8.23 9.22
C GLN A 66 -0.79 -8.32 10.36
N VAL A 67 -0.31 -8.27 11.60
CA VAL A 67 -1.13 -8.23 12.81
C VAL A 67 -0.93 -6.87 13.47
N GLY A 68 -1.96 -6.06 13.50
CA GLY A 68 -1.96 -4.65 13.90
C GLY A 68 -2.25 -3.73 12.73
N GLU A 69 -2.56 -2.49 13.05
CA GLU A 69 -2.96 -1.47 12.09
C GLU A 69 -1.94 -0.33 12.04
N GLN A 70 -1.89 0.37 10.90
CA GLN A 70 -1.31 1.69 10.83
C GLN A 70 -2.26 2.65 11.56
N VAL A 71 -1.72 3.48 12.43
CA VAL A 71 -2.51 4.41 13.24
C VAL A 71 -1.87 5.80 13.22
N PRO A 72 -2.68 6.87 13.29
CA PRO A 72 -2.17 8.23 13.36
C PRO A 72 -1.20 8.40 14.53
N TYR A 73 -0.10 9.13 14.31
CA TYR A 73 0.87 9.39 15.37
C TYR A 73 0.25 10.03 16.61
N THR A 74 -0.65 10.98 16.42
CA THR A 74 -1.34 11.73 17.49
C THR A 74 -2.53 10.96 18.09
N GLY A 75 -2.87 9.77 17.52
CA GLY A 75 -4.05 8.99 17.89
C GLY A 75 -5.34 9.43 17.19
N THR A 76 -5.29 10.49 16.38
CA THR A 76 -6.37 10.96 15.50
C THR A 76 -5.76 11.49 14.22
N SER A 77 -6.48 11.31 13.10
CA SER A 77 -6.08 11.85 11.80
C SER A 77 -5.91 13.37 11.84
N PHE A 78 -4.97 13.89 11.06
CA PHE A 78 -4.79 15.34 10.93
C PHE A 78 -5.94 15.94 10.13
N ALA A 79 -6.59 16.96 10.69
CA ALA A 79 -7.61 17.72 9.94
C ALA A 79 -6.95 18.52 8.80
N ILE A 80 -7.53 18.45 7.61
CA ILE A 80 -7.16 19.26 6.46
C ILE A 80 -8.40 20.09 6.06
N PRO A 81 -8.32 21.45 6.04
CA PRO A 81 -7.14 22.33 6.21
C PRO A 81 -6.48 22.23 7.59
N GLY A 82 -5.16 22.32 7.61
CA GLY A 82 -4.41 22.20 8.87
C GLY A 82 -2.92 22.03 8.67
N THR A 83 -2.20 21.80 9.76
CA THR A 83 -0.74 21.65 9.76
C THR A 83 -0.33 20.27 10.24
N ILE A 84 0.62 19.66 9.54
CA ILE A 84 1.28 18.40 9.87
C ILE A 84 2.77 18.67 10.08
N GLU A 85 3.33 18.25 11.20
CA GLU A 85 4.79 18.20 11.37
C GLU A 85 5.33 16.92 10.69
N ALA A 86 6.36 17.04 9.88
CA ALA A 86 6.86 15.92 9.07
C ALA A 86 7.26 14.70 9.91
N GLY A 87 7.81 14.91 11.12
CA GLY A 87 8.15 13.81 12.03
C GLY A 87 6.93 13.10 12.67
N PHE A 88 5.71 13.60 12.46
CA PHE A 88 4.48 13.00 12.99
C PHE A 88 3.82 12.02 12.00
N TYR A 89 4.62 11.36 11.15
CA TYR A 89 4.15 10.27 10.32
C TYR A 89 3.53 9.14 11.16
N ASP A 90 2.64 8.38 10.58
CA ASP A 90 1.88 7.33 11.26
C ASP A 90 2.77 6.28 11.95
N LYS A 91 2.18 5.54 12.86
CA LYS A 91 2.80 4.42 13.58
C LYS A 91 2.19 3.12 13.13
N PHE A 92 2.95 2.05 13.32
CA PHE A 92 2.42 0.70 13.26
C PHE A 92 2.24 0.16 14.69
N GLU A 93 1.06 -0.33 15.03
CA GLU A 93 0.79 -0.92 16.36
C GLU A 93 1.69 -2.12 16.67
N GLY A 94 2.14 -2.84 15.66
CA GLY A 94 3.04 -3.99 15.76
C GLY A 94 4.52 -3.65 15.98
N GLY A 95 4.87 -2.38 16.19
CA GLY A 95 6.24 -1.94 16.45
C GLY A 95 6.82 -1.06 15.35
N VAL A 96 7.93 -1.46 14.72
CA VAL A 96 8.59 -0.71 13.66
C VAL A 96 7.73 -0.69 12.39
N GLY A 97 7.39 0.51 11.90
CA GLY A 97 6.46 0.72 10.78
C GLY A 97 7.08 0.61 9.38
N GLN A 98 8.28 0.07 9.25
CA GLN A 98 9.00 -0.10 7.98
C GLN A 98 8.16 -0.88 6.95
N ASN A 99 7.97 -0.32 5.75
CA ASN A 99 7.10 -0.82 4.68
C ASN A 99 5.60 -0.89 5.04
N ILE A 100 5.16 -0.21 6.11
CA ILE A 100 3.77 -0.17 6.56
C ILE A 100 3.30 1.28 6.66
N SER A 101 3.91 2.08 7.50
CA SER A 101 3.63 3.50 7.69
C SER A 101 4.76 4.42 7.20
N TYR A 102 5.89 3.85 6.85
CA TYR A 102 7.02 4.52 6.22
C TYR A 102 7.96 3.53 5.54
N LEU A 103 8.83 4.05 4.67
CA LEU A 103 10.01 3.35 4.15
C LEU A 103 11.23 4.23 4.36
N ASP A 104 12.22 3.72 5.07
CA ASP A 104 13.55 4.28 5.22
C ASP A 104 14.59 3.32 4.66
N MET A 105 15.51 3.81 3.82
CA MET A 105 16.47 2.97 3.10
C MET A 105 17.73 2.68 3.95
N SER A 106 18.06 3.55 4.89
CA SER A 106 19.22 3.38 5.77
C SER A 106 18.93 2.41 6.93
N GLN A 107 17.69 2.35 7.38
CA GLN A 107 17.21 1.63 8.57
C GLN A 107 17.97 2.02 9.84
N ILE A 108 18.45 3.25 9.91
CA ILE A 108 19.15 3.86 11.05
C ILE A 108 18.59 5.27 11.22
N ASN A 109 18.10 5.59 12.40
CA ASN A 109 17.65 6.95 12.71
C ASN A 109 18.85 7.78 13.20
N GLU A 110 19.31 8.74 12.41
CA GLU A 110 20.38 9.69 12.74
C GLU A 110 19.87 10.89 13.56
N GLY A 111 18.54 11.02 13.73
CA GLY A 111 17.91 12.09 14.50
C GLY A 111 17.72 11.75 15.98
N ASP A 112 17.03 12.62 16.71
CA ASP A 112 16.75 12.49 18.14
C ASP A 112 15.26 12.29 18.48
N PHE A 113 14.41 12.22 17.45
CA PHE A 113 12.97 12.02 17.57
C PHE A 113 12.56 10.64 17.04
N ARG A 114 11.63 9.95 17.71
CA ARG A 114 11.18 8.58 17.36
C ARG A 114 12.32 7.56 17.18
N THR A 115 13.31 7.60 18.04
CA THR A 115 14.56 6.82 17.94
C THR A 115 14.40 5.29 17.97
N SER A 116 13.19 4.77 18.20
CA SER A 116 12.86 3.34 18.06
C SER A 116 12.47 2.93 16.64
N GLU A 117 12.38 3.89 15.72
CA GLU A 117 12.06 3.72 14.32
C GLU A 117 13.23 4.12 13.43
N TYR A 118 13.16 3.88 12.12
CA TYR A 118 14.32 4.08 11.25
C TYR A 118 14.39 5.48 10.62
N VAL A 119 13.25 6.16 10.47
CA VAL A 119 13.20 7.49 9.83
C VAL A 119 14.05 8.49 10.59
N ASP A 120 14.87 9.23 9.88
CA ASP A 120 15.75 10.28 10.39
C ASP A 120 14.96 11.52 10.81
N ALA A 121 14.30 11.41 11.97
CA ALA A 121 13.47 12.45 12.53
C ALA A 121 14.16 13.17 13.68
N ALA A 122 14.02 14.48 13.74
CA ALA A 122 14.65 15.32 14.76
C ALA A 122 13.70 16.38 15.34
N SER A 123 13.89 16.72 16.61
CA SER A 123 13.20 17.83 17.25
C SER A 123 14.00 19.12 17.05
N VAL A 124 13.54 20.00 16.16
CA VAL A 124 14.24 21.25 15.83
C VAL A 124 13.53 22.44 16.48
N THR A 125 14.29 23.28 17.20
CA THR A 125 13.73 24.46 17.85
C THR A 125 13.09 25.41 16.83
N ASN A 126 11.82 25.77 17.05
CA ASN A 126 10.96 26.58 16.21
C ASN A 126 10.49 25.93 14.89
N GLU A 127 10.90 24.72 14.58
CA GLU A 127 10.48 23.99 13.36
C GLU A 127 9.70 22.70 13.71
N GLY A 128 9.65 22.32 15.00
CA GLY A 128 8.92 21.15 15.47
C GLY A 128 9.63 19.82 15.18
N ALA A 129 8.86 18.77 14.95
CA ALA A 129 9.36 17.46 14.56
C ALA A 129 9.60 17.41 13.04
N THR A 130 10.85 17.41 12.66
CA THR A 130 11.32 17.44 11.26
C THR A 130 11.80 16.08 10.80
N VAL A 131 11.95 15.88 9.49
CA VAL A 131 12.61 14.73 8.86
C VAL A 131 13.74 15.23 7.95
N GLY A 132 14.89 14.56 8.03
CA GLY A 132 16.09 14.88 7.24
C GLY A 132 16.81 13.62 6.79
N TRP A 133 18.04 13.76 6.29
CA TRP A 133 18.89 12.68 5.75
C TRP A 133 18.17 11.74 4.77
N ASN A 134 17.12 12.23 4.15
CA ASN A 134 16.24 11.46 3.28
C ASN A 134 16.94 11.03 1.97
N SER A 135 16.51 9.91 1.45
CA SER A 135 17.05 9.28 0.24
C SER A 135 15.97 8.97 -0.79
N THR A 136 16.37 8.81 -2.03
CA THR A 136 15.48 8.44 -3.14
C THR A 136 14.72 7.15 -2.84
N GLY A 137 13.41 7.19 -3.03
CA GLY A 137 12.51 6.05 -2.85
C GLY A 137 11.97 5.90 -1.43
N GLU A 138 12.38 6.72 -0.48
CA GLU A 138 11.79 6.77 0.86
C GLU A 138 10.41 7.42 0.83
N TRP A 139 9.57 7.06 1.78
CA TRP A 139 8.25 7.65 1.92
C TRP A 139 7.75 7.63 3.36
N LEU A 140 6.85 8.55 3.66
CA LEU A 140 6.18 8.71 4.95
C LEU A 140 4.67 8.80 4.73
N GLU A 141 3.89 8.18 5.59
CA GLU A 141 2.43 8.24 5.53
C GLU A 141 1.83 8.96 6.73
N TYR A 142 0.74 9.66 6.45
CA TYR A 142 -0.01 10.43 7.42
C TYR A 142 -1.49 10.15 7.25
N SER A 143 -2.16 9.71 8.32
CA SER A 143 -3.61 9.67 8.36
C SER A 143 -4.16 11.09 8.40
N ILE A 144 -4.96 11.47 7.42
CA ILE A 144 -5.59 12.78 7.31
C ILE A 144 -7.10 12.64 7.23
N ASN A 145 -7.82 13.68 7.68
CA ASN A 145 -9.24 13.83 7.49
C ASN A 145 -9.52 15.17 6.81
N VAL A 146 -9.93 15.10 5.55
CA VAL A 146 -10.15 16.26 4.69
C VAL A 146 -11.60 16.73 4.85
N GLU A 147 -11.79 18.00 5.24
CA GLU A 147 -13.12 18.56 5.52
C GLU A 147 -13.97 18.77 4.26
N THR A 148 -13.33 19.06 3.13
CA THR A 148 -14.01 19.37 1.86
C THR A 148 -13.13 18.92 0.70
N ALA A 149 -13.70 18.21 -0.26
CA ALA A 149 -12.98 17.88 -1.50
C ALA A 149 -12.56 19.16 -2.23
N GLY A 150 -11.30 19.27 -2.62
CA GLY A 150 -10.83 20.50 -3.22
C GLY A 150 -9.36 20.50 -3.61
N GLN A 151 -8.96 21.61 -4.22
CA GLN A 151 -7.55 21.96 -4.38
C GLN A 151 -7.07 22.67 -3.12
N TYR A 152 -5.88 22.28 -2.69
CA TYR A 152 -5.22 22.80 -1.52
C TYR A 152 -3.89 23.43 -1.89
N ASP A 153 -3.56 24.51 -1.24
CA ASP A 153 -2.23 25.11 -1.26
C ASP A 153 -1.43 24.62 -0.06
N LEU A 154 -0.19 24.22 -0.30
CA LEU A 154 0.77 23.82 0.72
C LEU A 154 1.76 24.96 0.98
N SER A 155 1.99 25.23 2.26
CA SER A 155 3.15 25.98 2.74
C SER A 155 4.00 25.03 3.57
N SER A 156 5.19 24.63 3.07
CA SER A 156 6.08 23.70 3.74
C SER A 156 7.36 24.38 4.21
N ARG A 157 7.76 24.14 5.46
CA ARG A 157 9.06 24.54 6.00
C ARG A 157 10.11 23.53 5.58
N TYR A 158 11.24 24.01 5.08
CA TYR A 158 12.33 23.16 4.63
C TYR A 158 13.70 23.83 4.79
N ALA A 159 14.75 22.99 4.80
CA ALA A 159 16.13 23.44 4.65
C ALA A 159 16.89 22.51 3.67
N SER A 160 17.82 23.07 2.89
CA SER A 160 18.74 22.32 2.04
C SER A 160 20.11 22.97 2.01
N GLY A 161 21.07 22.27 2.60
CA GLY A 161 22.50 22.65 2.57
C GLY A 161 23.19 22.34 1.25
N ASN A 162 22.53 21.58 0.36
CA ASN A 162 23.06 21.26 -0.97
C ASN A 162 23.01 22.50 -1.88
N SER A 163 24.11 22.78 -2.58
CA SER A 163 24.21 23.94 -3.48
C SER A 163 23.25 23.92 -4.65
N ASN A 164 22.71 22.78 -5.00
CA ASN A 164 21.70 22.59 -6.06
C ASN A 164 20.26 22.58 -5.53
N GLY A 165 20.08 22.62 -4.21
CA GLY A 165 18.79 22.38 -3.57
C GLY A 165 18.55 20.91 -3.28
N GLY A 166 17.33 20.53 -2.99
CA GLY A 166 16.91 19.17 -2.69
C GLY A 166 15.59 18.81 -3.34
N GLY A 167 15.23 17.53 -3.25
CA GLY A 167 14.06 16.99 -3.92
C GLY A 167 14.31 16.63 -5.39
N PRO A 168 13.29 16.31 -6.20
CA PRO A 168 11.90 16.54 -5.83
C PRO A 168 11.33 15.52 -4.83
N PHE A 169 10.17 15.87 -4.33
CA PHE A 169 9.24 14.94 -3.69
C PHE A 169 7.81 15.22 -4.21
N HIS A 170 6.87 14.32 -3.95
CA HIS A 170 5.47 14.52 -4.28
C HIS A 170 4.56 13.89 -3.20
N PHE A 171 3.27 14.20 -3.28
CA PHE A 171 2.26 13.55 -2.46
C PHE A 171 1.44 12.56 -3.28
N GLU A 172 1.11 11.44 -2.63
CA GLU A 172 0.21 10.40 -3.14
C GLU A 172 -0.94 10.16 -2.17
N VAL A 173 -2.09 9.75 -2.70
CA VAL A 173 -3.20 9.15 -1.96
C VAL A 173 -3.58 7.86 -2.69
N ASP A 174 -3.62 6.72 -1.97
CA ASP A 174 -3.91 5.41 -2.53
C ASP A 174 -3.04 5.05 -3.76
N GLY A 175 -1.76 5.49 -3.76
CA GLY A 175 -0.82 5.29 -4.86
C GLY A 175 -1.04 6.19 -6.08
N THR A 176 -1.97 7.14 -5.99
CA THR A 176 -2.21 8.15 -7.02
C THR A 176 -1.51 9.45 -6.63
N ILE A 177 -0.72 10.02 -7.56
CA ILE A 177 -0.05 11.31 -7.35
C ILE A 177 -1.12 12.42 -7.32
N VAL A 178 -1.15 13.17 -6.21
CA VAL A 178 -2.13 14.24 -5.96
C VAL A 178 -1.50 15.63 -5.92
N SER A 179 -0.20 15.74 -6.13
CA SER A 179 0.53 17.01 -6.14
C SER A 179 1.45 17.14 -7.36
N PRO A 180 1.86 18.37 -7.73
CA PRO A 180 2.99 18.52 -8.64
C PRO A 180 4.28 18.01 -8.00
N SER A 181 5.32 17.80 -8.81
CA SER A 181 6.69 17.56 -8.35
C SER A 181 7.23 18.80 -7.63
N ILE A 182 7.77 18.62 -6.42
CA ILE A 182 8.14 19.70 -5.48
C ILE A 182 9.64 19.72 -5.27
N GLU A 183 10.31 20.68 -5.89
CA GLU A 183 11.75 20.93 -5.73
C GLU A 183 12.03 21.98 -4.66
N MET A 184 13.07 21.76 -3.86
CA MET A 184 13.53 22.67 -2.84
C MET A 184 14.75 23.45 -3.31
N GLN A 185 14.76 24.76 -3.17
CA GLN A 185 15.91 25.60 -3.51
C GLN A 185 16.98 25.52 -2.44
N PRO A 186 18.27 25.79 -2.74
CA PRO A 186 19.32 25.88 -1.75
C PRO A 186 18.97 26.94 -0.67
N THR A 187 19.11 26.58 0.60
CA THR A 187 18.99 27.55 1.70
C THR A 187 20.35 27.94 2.28
N GLY A 188 21.42 27.29 1.83
CA GLY A 188 22.80 27.56 2.20
C GLY A 188 23.31 26.75 3.38
N ASP A 189 22.43 26.15 4.20
CA ASP A 189 22.76 25.28 5.31
C ASP A 189 21.57 24.35 5.62
N TRP A 190 21.83 23.22 6.28
CA TRP A 190 20.84 22.27 6.73
C TRP A 190 19.93 22.78 7.86
N ASP A 191 20.37 23.85 8.57
CA ASP A 191 19.65 24.52 9.64
C ASP A 191 19.08 25.89 9.21
N SER A 192 19.26 26.28 7.96
CA SER A 192 18.71 27.51 7.39
C SER A 192 17.36 27.26 6.77
N TRP A 193 16.30 27.46 7.56
CA TRP A 193 14.94 27.13 7.18
C TRP A 193 14.29 28.22 6.29
N SER A 194 13.63 27.77 5.24
CA SER A 194 12.85 28.55 4.29
C SER A 194 11.44 28.00 4.14
N THR A 195 10.62 28.66 3.34
CA THR A 195 9.24 28.21 3.07
C THR A 195 9.08 27.93 1.58
N LYS A 196 8.58 26.74 1.25
CA LYS A 196 8.13 26.38 -0.08
C LYS A 196 6.61 26.46 -0.16
N ASN A 197 6.11 27.22 -1.12
CA ASN A 197 4.68 27.25 -1.42
C ASN A 197 4.42 26.42 -2.70
N VAL A 198 3.39 25.61 -2.65
CA VAL A 198 2.94 24.72 -3.72
C VAL A 198 1.44 24.87 -3.85
N THR A 199 0.93 24.90 -5.07
CA THR A 199 -0.51 24.96 -5.38
C THR A 199 -0.96 23.69 -6.05
N ASN A 200 -2.26 23.49 -6.14
CA ASN A 200 -2.88 22.36 -6.87
C ASN A 200 -2.56 20.99 -6.26
N ILE A 201 -2.72 20.84 -4.95
CA ILE A 201 -2.77 19.53 -4.30
C ILE A 201 -4.23 19.13 -4.19
N GLU A 202 -4.60 18.01 -4.80
CA GLU A 202 -5.99 17.57 -4.90
C GLU A 202 -6.29 16.52 -3.83
N LEU A 203 -7.26 16.84 -2.97
CA LEU A 203 -7.67 15.94 -1.88
C LEU A 203 -9.19 15.74 -1.93
N ARG A 204 -9.63 14.50 -1.75
CA ARG A 204 -11.04 14.14 -1.60
C ARG A 204 -11.50 14.41 -0.17
N GLU A 205 -12.79 14.53 0.06
CA GLU A 205 -13.36 14.63 1.41
C GLU A 205 -13.22 13.30 2.16
N GLY A 206 -13.00 13.38 3.47
CA GLY A 206 -12.97 12.26 4.40
C GLY A 206 -11.58 11.75 4.78
N GLU A 207 -11.55 10.58 5.40
CA GLU A 207 -10.33 9.93 5.89
C GLU A 207 -9.52 9.36 4.72
N GLN A 208 -8.22 9.65 4.71
CA GLN A 208 -7.27 9.22 3.67
C GLN A 208 -5.89 8.99 4.29
N ILE A 209 -5.06 8.23 3.60
CA ILE A 209 -3.62 8.13 3.88
C ILE A 209 -2.88 8.99 2.85
N LEU A 210 -2.29 10.07 3.32
CA LEU A 210 -1.42 10.94 2.53
C LEU A 210 0.01 10.43 2.63
N ARG A 211 0.60 10.06 1.51
CA ARG A 211 2.01 9.66 1.43
C ARG A 211 2.85 10.80 0.87
N LEU A 212 3.89 11.18 1.60
CA LEU A 212 4.99 11.98 1.08
C LEU A 212 6.02 11.02 0.51
N PHE A 213 6.23 11.03 -0.80
CA PHE A 213 7.19 10.19 -1.50
C PHE A 213 8.40 10.99 -1.96
N ILE A 214 9.60 10.54 -1.64
CA ILE A 214 10.87 11.23 -1.90
C ILE A 214 11.47 10.68 -3.19
N ASP A 215 11.37 11.46 -4.26
CA ASP A 215 11.94 11.12 -5.56
C ASP A 215 13.46 11.29 -5.56
N GLU A 216 13.95 12.38 -4.93
CA GLU A 216 15.36 12.63 -4.63
C GLU A 216 15.48 13.33 -3.27
N GLY A 217 16.53 13.00 -2.51
CA GLY A 217 16.76 13.51 -1.17
C GLY A 217 17.34 14.92 -1.13
N GLU A 218 18.27 15.17 -0.19
CA GLU A 218 19.04 16.40 -0.02
C GLU A 218 18.21 17.58 0.53
N PHE A 219 17.21 17.32 1.36
CA PHE A 219 16.45 18.36 2.07
C PHE A 219 16.01 17.88 3.46
N ASN A 220 15.81 18.83 4.35
CA ASN A 220 15.07 18.63 5.60
C ASN A 220 13.67 19.23 5.43
N ILE A 221 12.65 18.57 5.95
CA ILE A 221 11.26 19.01 5.91
C ILE A 221 10.69 19.10 7.32
N GLY A 222 9.99 20.21 7.59
CA GLY A 222 9.36 20.52 8.88
C GLY A 222 7.84 20.55 8.77
N GLU A 223 7.23 21.69 9.17
CA GLU A 223 5.79 21.85 9.08
C GLU A 223 5.28 21.91 7.63
N MET A 224 4.16 21.24 7.40
CA MET A 224 3.40 21.21 6.15
C MET A 224 1.99 21.73 6.45
N THR A 225 1.69 22.96 6.06
CA THR A 225 0.37 23.59 6.27
C THR A 225 -0.43 23.56 4.99
N PHE A 226 -1.56 22.88 5.02
CA PHE A 226 -2.51 22.78 3.91
C PHE A 226 -3.63 23.80 4.12
N SER A 227 -3.87 24.64 3.12
CA SER A 227 -4.93 25.65 3.09
C SER A 227 -5.88 25.35 1.94
N PHE A 228 -7.17 25.38 2.20
CA PHE A 228 -8.18 25.21 1.15
C PHE A 228 -8.10 26.38 0.14
N ALA A 229 -8.01 26.03 -1.14
CA ALA A 229 -7.89 27.01 -2.22
C ALA A 229 -9.19 27.13 -3.04
N THR A 230 -9.70 26.03 -3.55
CA THR A 230 -10.95 26.00 -4.33
C THR A 230 -11.65 24.66 -4.21
N ASP A 231 -12.99 24.64 -4.31
CA ASP A 231 -13.74 23.40 -4.50
C ASP A 231 -13.27 22.69 -5.78
N LEU A 232 -13.15 21.38 -5.72
CA LEU A 232 -13.09 20.58 -6.92
C LEU A 232 -14.50 20.64 -7.54
N SER A 233 -14.63 21.38 -8.65
CA SER A 233 -15.81 21.27 -9.50
C SER A 233 -15.79 19.96 -10.33
N TYR A 234 -14.91 19.03 -9.99
CA TYR A 234 -14.57 17.85 -10.76
C TYR A 234 -14.07 16.74 -9.82
N SER A 235 -14.72 15.61 -9.81
CA SER A 235 -14.37 14.46 -8.98
C SER A 235 -13.62 13.41 -9.83
N PRO A 236 -12.66 12.69 -9.28
CA PRO A 236 -12.04 11.56 -9.99
C PRO A 236 -13.07 10.49 -10.36
N PRO A 237 -12.81 9.72 -11.43
CA PRO A 237 -13.63 8.55 -11.72
C PRO A 237 -13.50 7.52 -10.59
N ILE A 238 -14.47 6.64 -10.48
CA ILE A 238 -14.50 5.55 -9.50
C ILE A 238 -14.26 4.25 -10.24
N ALA A 239 -13.15 3.58 -9.94
CA ALA A 239 -12.86 2.25 -10.46
C ALA A 239 -13.67 1.17 -9.75
N ASN A 240 -14.16 0.20 -10.50
CA ASN A 240 -14.78 -1.01 -9.96
C ASN A 240 -14.42 -2.19 -10.88
N ALA A 241 -13.52 -3.04 -10.42
CA ALA A 241 -13.02 -4.21 -11.15
C ALA A 241 -13.98 -5.41 -11.12
N GLY A 242 -15.11 -5.26 -10.43
CA GLY A 242 -16.12 -6.30 -10.29
C GLY A 242 -15.76 -7.38 -9.26
N ASP A 243 -16.65 -8.37 -9.16
CA ASP A 243 -16.48 -9.48 -8.23
C ASP A 243 -15.35 -10.44 -8.69
N ASN A 244 -14.74 -11.14 -7.74
CA ASN A 244 -13.76 -12.18 -8.02
C ASN A 244 -14.34 -13.28 -8.93
N VAL A 245 -13.54 -13.72 -9.90
CA VAL A 245 -13.95 -14.70 -10.92
C VAL A 245 -13.39 -16.07 -10.58
N THR A 246 -14.23 -17.12 -10.71
CA THR A 246 -13.79 -18.50 -10.57
C THR A 246 -13.88 -19.23 -11.92
N VAL A 247 -12.79 -19.88 -12.31
CA VAL A 247 -12.67 -20.66 -13.55
C VAL A 247 -12.36 -22.12 -13.19
N ILE A 248 -13.06 -23.03 -13.82
CA ILE A 248 -12.86 -24.46 -13.59
C ILE A 248 -12.25 -25.09 -14.84
N ILE A 249 -11.05 -25.67 -14.72
CA ILE A 249 -10.39 -26.39 -15.82
C ILE A 249 -11.31 -27.53 -16.31
N PRO A 250 -11.55 -27.68 -17.63
CA PRO A 250 -10.65 -27.28 -18.72
C PRO A 250 -10.86 -25.89 -19.32
N GLU A 251 -11.74 -25.07 -18.77
CA GLU A 251 -11.84 -23.67 -19.18
C GLU A 251 -10.52 -22.94 -18.88
N THR A 252 -10.03 -22.16 -19.85
CA THR A 252 -8.78 -21.40 -19.75
C THR A 252 -8.96 -19.92 -20.07
N THR A 253 -10.21 -19.46 -20.09
CA THR A 253 -10.58 -18.06 -20.33
C THR A 253 -11.54 -17.56 -19.25
N ALA A 254 -11.59 -16.26 -19.07
CA ALA A 254 -12.56 -15.58 -18.22
C ALA A 254 -12.82 -14.17 -18.76
N THR A 255 -13.95 -13.58 -18.41
CA THR A 255 -14.25 -12.18 -18.71
C THR A 255 -14.17 -11.36 -17.41
N LEU A 256 -13.39 -10.31 -17.42
CA LEU A 256 -13.35 -9.32 -16.34
C LEU A 256 -14.50 -8.32 -16.52
N ASN A 257 -14.89 -7.65 -15.45
CA ASN A 257 -16.05 -6.76 -15.50
C ASN A 257 -15.80 -5.45 -14.77
N GLY A 258 -15.37 -4.42 -15.49
CA GLY A 258 -15.22 -3.04 -15.02
C GLY A 258 -16.41 -2.13 -15.30
N THR A 259 -17.56 -2.67 -15.71
CA THR A 259 -18.71 -1.86 -16.17
C THR A 259 -19.41 -1.05 -15.08
N LEU A 260 -19.12 -1.32 -13.82
CA LEU A 260 -19.62 -0.55 -12.67
C LEU A 260 -18.73 0.66 -12.34
N SER A 261 -17.59 0.79 -13.00
CA SER A 261 -16.80 2.00 -12.91
C SER A 261 -17.57 3.17 -13.51
N ASN A 262 -17.50 4.31 -12.88
CA ASN A 262 -18.20 5.51 -13.33
C ASN A 262 -17.44 6.77 -12.96
N ASP A 263 -17.76 7.84 -13.66
CA ASP A 263 -17.40 9.19 -13.27
C ASP A 263 -18.58 9.83 -12.54
N PRO A 264 -18.36 10.47 -11.36
CA PRO A 264 -19.47 11.10 -10.60
C PRO A 264 -20.18 12.22 -11.35
N GLU A 265 -19.49 12.95 -12.20
CA GLU A 265 -20.03 14.01 -13.06
C GLU A 265 -20.65 13.48 -14.36
N GLY A 266 -20.48 12.18 -14.63
CA GLY A 266 -21.00 11.51 -15.82
C GLY A 266 -20.15 11.68 -17.06
N GLU A 267 -18.89 12.03 -16.89
CA GLU A 267 -17.93 12.11 -18.01
C GLU A 267 -17.56 10.72 -18.54
N SER A 268 -16.96 10.71 -19.73
CA SER A 268 -16.54 9.45 -20.36
C SER A 268 -15.24 8.99 -19.74
N ILE A 269 -15.21 7.75 -19.25
CA ILE A 269 -14.00 7.12 -18.69
C ILE A 269 -13.36 6.18 -19.70
N THR A 270 -12.05 6.05 -19.60
CA THR A 270 -11.23 5.04 -20.30
C THR A 270 -10.80 3.96 -19.32
N TYR A 271 -10.47 2.79 -19.83
CA TYR A 271 -10.11 1.62 -19.04
C TYR A 271 -8.70 1.16 -19.41
N ASN A 272 -7.97 0.64 -18.44
CA ASN A 272 -6.73 -0.08 -18.69
C ASN A 272 -6.57 -1.21 -17.67
N TRP A 273 -6.55 -2.45 -18.16
CA TRP A 273 -6.34 -3.64 -17.35
C TRP A 273 -4.91 -4.15 -17.45
N GLU A 274 -4.35 -4.54 -16.32
CA GLU A 274 -3.04 -5.18 -16.26
C GLU A 274 -3.04 -6.39 -15.32
N GLN A 275 -2.17 -7.34 -15.61
CA GLN A 275 -1.90 -8.44 -14.70
C GLN A 275 -0.88 -8.00 -13.66
N VAL A 276 -1.26 -8.05 -12.39
CA VAL A 276 -0.36 -7.74 -11.25
C VAL A 276 0.39 -8.99 -10.81
N TYR A 277 -0.32 -10.14 -10.78
CA TYR A 277 0.22 -11.40 -10.30
C TYR A 277 -0.45 -12.58 -11.03
N GLY A 278 0.24 -13.75 -11.09
CA GLY A 278 -0.34 -15.01 -11.58
C GLY A 278 0.71 -16.05 -11.92
N PRO A 279 0.33 -17.34 -11.96
CA PRO A 279 1.23 -18.46 -12.26
C PRO A 279 1.68 -18.49 -13.72
N SER A 280 0.97 -17.80 -14.63
CA SER A 280 1.33 -17.64 -16.05
C SER A 280 1.03 -16.23 -16.51
N ILE A 281 1.61 -15.82 -17.64
CA ILE A 281 1.27 -14.56 -18.29
C ILE A 281 -0.06 -14.76 -19.03
N ILE A 282 -1.07 -13.95 -18.69
CA ILE A 282 -2.37 -13.92 -19.37
C ILE A 282 -2.31 -13.03 -20.60
N SER A 283 -3.23 -13.29 -21.52
CA SER A 283 -3.47 -12.41 -22.68
C SER A 283 -4.85 -11.78 -22.56
N PHE A 284 -4.94 -10.48 -22.73
CA PHE A 284 -6.20 -9.76 -22.81
C PHE A 284 -6.65 -9.68 -24.27
N SER A 285 -7.95 -9.84 -24.54
CA SER A 285 -8.53 -9.62 -25.85
C SER A 285 -8.37 -8.15 -26.29
N ASP A 286 -8.64 -7.24 -25.36
CA ASP A 286 -8.38 -5.80 -25.46
C ASP A 286 -8.40 -5.23 -24.04
N ASN A 287 -7.26 -4.88 -23.51
CA ASN A 287 -7.14 -4.39 -22.12
C ASN A 287 -7.66 -2.94 -21.92
N LEU A 288 -8.10 -2.28 -23.00
CA LEU A 288 -8.66 -0.92 -22.94
C LEU A 288 -10.20 -0.90 -22.93
N THR A 289 -10.85 -2.02 -22.78
CA THR A 289 -12.30 -2.14 -22.69
C THR A 289 -12.78 -2.35 -21.26
N ALA A 290 -14.03 -2.00 -20.97
CA ALA A 290 -14.65 -2.25 -19.67
C ALA A 290 -14.72 -3.75 -19.31
N SER A 291 -14.79 -4.65 -20.30
CA SER A 291 -15.01 -6.08 -20.08
C SER A 291 -14.14 -6.93 -21.01
N PRO A 292 -12.81 -6.98 -20.79
CA PRO A 292 -11.92 -7.81 -21.60
C PRO A 292 -12.10 -9.30 -21.28
N GLU A 293 -11.96 -10.15 -22.28
CA GLU A 293 -11.68 -11.57 -22.06
C GLU A 293 -10.18 -11.74 -21.79
N ILE A 294 -9.85 -12.53 -20.79
CA ILE A 294 -8.50 -13.00 -20.50
C ILE A 294 -8.35 -14.47 -20.84
N SER A 295 -7.16 -14.87 -21.29
CA SER A 295 -6.85 -16.24 -21.73
C SER A 295 -5.46 -16.68 -21.27
N ASN A 296 -5.09 -17.93 -21.54
CA ASN A 296 -3.89 -18.62 -21.08
C ASN A 296 -3.89 -18.88 -19.55
N LEU A 297 -5.07 -19.04 -18.99
CA LEU A 297 -5.22 -19.36 -17.58
C LEU A 297 -4.79 -20.81 -17.30
N VAL A 298 -3.99 -20.98 -16.25
CA VAL A 298 -3.62 -22.28 -15.68
C VAL A 298 -4.03 -22.33 -14.21
N ASP A 299 -4.02 -23.49 -13.60
CA ASP A 299 -4.36 -23.68 -12.19
C ASP A 299 -3.58 -22.71 -11.28
N GLY A 300 -4.30 -21.99 -10.42
CA GLY A 300 -3.76 -21.01 -9.48
C GLY A 300 -4.60 -19.74 -9.36
N VAL A 301 -4.03 -18.72 -8.75
CA VAL A 301 -4.67 -17.43 -8.51
C VAL A 301 -3.97 -16.34 -9.30
N TYR A 302 -4.76 -15.51 -9.96
CA TYR A 302 -4.32 -14.31 -10.66
C TYR A 302 -4.90 -13.09 -9.99
N LYS A 303 -4.19 -12.00 -10.06
CA LYS A 303 -4.62 -10.68 -9.64
C LYS A 303 -4.52 -9.74 -10.85
N CYS A 304 -5.62 -9.13 -11.21
CA CYS A 304 -5.69 -8.12 -12.25
C CYS A 304 -6.07 -6.78 -11.63
N LYS A 305 -5.47 -5.71 -12.12
CA LYS A 305 -5.74 -4.34 -11.74
C LYS A 305 -6.44 -3.62 -12.88
N LEU A 306 -7.51 -2.94 -12.55
CA LEU A 306 -8.19 -1.99 -13.41
C LEU A 306 -7.72 -0.59 -13.05
N THR A 307 -7.33 0.19 -14.04
CA THR A 307 -7.19 1.64 -13.95
C THR A 307 -8.26 2.28 -14.82
N VAL A 308 -9.02 3.21 -14.28
CA VAL A 308 -9.93 4.06 -15.05
C VAL A 308 -9.45 5.50 -15.06
N SER A 309 -9.70 6.22 -16.16
CA SER A 309 -9.35 7.64 -16.30
C SER A 309 -10.41 8.39 -17.09
N ASP A 310 -10.74 9.60 -16.63
CA ASP A 310 -11.55 10.61 -17.30
C ASP A 310 -10.72 11.54 -18.21
N GLY A 311 -9.40 11.35 -18.23
CA GLY A 311 -8.44 12.17 -18.97
C GLY A 311 -7.69 13.19 -18.10
N SER A 312 -8.20 13.49 -16.90
CA SER A 312 -7.57 14.39 -15.92
C SER A 312 -7.09 13.62 -14.68
N TYR A 313 -7.89 12.66 -14.24
CA TYR A 313 -7.68 11.85 -13.03
C TYR A 313 -7.76 10.37 -13.34
N THR A 314 -7.27 9.58 -12.40
CA THR A 314 -7.35 8.12 -12.48
C THR A 314 -7.74 7.54 -11.12
N ASP A 315 -8.42 6.40 -11.15
CA ASP A 315 -8.65 5.56 -9.99
C ASP A 315 -8.37 4.10 -10.35
N THR A 316 -8.13 3.26 -9.34
CA THR A 316 -7.75 1.85 -9.57
C THR A 316 -8.51 0.92 -8.63
N ASP A 317 -8.83 -0.28 -9.14
CA ASP A 317 -9.39 -1.37 -8.36
C ASP A 317 -8.82 -2.71 -8.82
N GLU A 318 -8.87 -3.72 -7.98
CA GLU A 318 -8.27 -5.02 -8.22
C GLU A 318 -9.29 -6.16 -8.12
N VAL A 319 -9.13 -7.18 -8.96
CA VAL A 319 -9.95 -8.39 -8.97
C VAL A 319 -9.10 -9.64 -8.97
N MET A 320 -9.53 -10.67 -8.26
CA MET A 320 -8.90 -11.98 -8.31
C MET A 320 -9.62 -12.92 -9.28
N VAL A 321 -8.82 -13.69 -10.04
CA VAL A 321 -9.30 -14.79 -10.87
C VAL A 321 -8.72 -16.09 -10.30
N ILE A 322 -9.59 -16.96 -9.80
CA ILE A 322 -9.22 -18.22 -9.17
C ILE A 322 -9.50 -19.35 -10.16
N VAL A 323 -8.44 -20.02 -10.60
CA VAL A 323 -8.52 -21.13 -11.55
C VAL A 323 -8.23 -22.42 -10.80
N SER A 324 -9.14 -23.38 -10.85
CA SER A 324 -8.99 -24.66 -10.15
C SER A 324 -9.51 -25.85 -10.98
N GLN A 325 -9.05 -27.04 -10.62
CA GLN A 325 -9.59 -28.29 -11.18
C GLN A 325 -10.88 -28.69 -10.46
N THR A 326 -11.79 -29.34 -11.16
CA THR A 326 -13.00 -29.92 -10.55
C THR A 326 -12.59 -30.91 -9.44
N GLY A 327 -12.98 -30.64 -8.19
CA GLY A 327 -12.70 -31.52 -7.05
C GLY A 327 -11.44 -31.16 -6.24
N ASN A 328 -10.76 -30.06 -6.60
CA ASN A 328 -9.66 -29.53 -5.81
C ASN A 328 -10.01 -28.09 -5.42
N SER A 329 -10.43 -27.86 -4.19
CA SER A 329 -10.57 -26.49 -3.69
C SER A 329 -9.16 -25.92 -3.52
N ALA A 330 -8.93 -24.72 -4.05
CA ALA A 330 -7.71 -23.98 -3.70
C ALA A 330 -7.64 -23.84 -2.16
N PRO A 331 -6.46 -23.95 -1.54
CA PRO A 331 -6.34 -23.69 -0.12
C PRO A 331 -6.85 -22.28 0.17
N SER A 332 -7.85 -22.20 1.04
CA SER A 332 -8.39 -20.91 1.47
C SER A 332 -7.80 -20.53 2.83
N ILE A 333 -7.26 -19.33 2.92
CA ILE A 333 -6.96 -18.70 4.21
C ILE A 333 -8.14 -17.76 4.50
N SER A 334 -8.88 -18.02 5.55
CA SER A 334 -9.87 -17.06 6.02
C SER A 334 -9.33 -16.39 7.29
N ILE A 335 -9.22 -15.05 7.24
CA ILE A 335 -8.95 -14.25 8.43
C ILE A 335 -10.30 -13.88 8.99
N THR A 336 -10.65 -14.42 10.16
CA THR A 336 -11.80 -13.94 10.92
C THR A 336 -11.29 -12.89 11.91
N THR A 337 -11.58 -11.63 11.65
CA THR A 337 -11.46 -10.58 12.65
C THR A 337 -12.57 -10.76 13.69
N PRO A 338 -12.31 -10.54 14.98
CA PRO A 338 -13.28 -10.69 16.05
C PRO A 338 -14.45 -9.68 15.94
#